data_1f7fefc6da54f42a0bbcd4f1b6ca950b
#
_entry.id   1f7fefc6da54f42a0bbcd4f1b6ca950b
#
_cell.length_a   1.000
_cell.length_b   1.000
_cell.length_c   1.000
_cell.angle_alpha   90.00
_cell.angle_beta   90.00
_cell.angle_gamma   90.00
#
_symmetry.space_group_name_H-M   'P 1'
#
loop_
_entity.id
_entity.type
_entity.pdbx_description
1 polymer ?
#
loop_
_entity_poly.entity_id
_entity_poly.type
_entity_poly.pdbx_seq_one_letter_code
_entity_poly.pdbx_strand_id
1 'polypeptide(L)'
;ISKKAGDVDLSLELVDKGGLKLWNEFIDRYHYLGYNPLPGAQMRYFVKDQDEILALLGFSAAAWKTAPRDSFIGWDAQRRKQNLHLVVNNSRFLVLPWVQSKNLASRILALAGKRLPSDWQDRYHYRPVLLETFVEKERFEGTCYKAANWIYVGDTQGRGKLDIRHEHKVPVKAVWVYPLHRRYRDLLGGVR
;
A
#
# COMPACT_ATOMS: atom_id res chain seq x y z
N ILE A 1 3.35 -4.33 24.25
CA ILE A 1 4.11 -3.15 24.71
C ILE A 1 3.24 -1.93 24.47
N SER A 2 2.77 -1.27 25.54
CA SER A 2 2.00 -0.02 25.44
C SER A 2 3.00 1.15 25.51
N LYS A 3 3.23 1.82 24.38
CA LYS A 3 4.05 3.03 24.31
C LYS A 3 3.15 4.26 24.12
N LYS A 4 3.43 5.36 24.82
CA LYS A 4 2.70 6.62 24.62
C LYS A 4 3.00 7.21 23.24
N ALA A 5 2.05 7.93 22.65
CA ALA A 5 2.09 8.42 21.27
C ALA A 5 3.29 9.33 20.92
N GLY A 6 4.04 9.84 21.90
CA GLY A 6 5.24 10.68 21.70
C GLY A 6 6.58 9.95 21.83
N ASP A 7 6.57 8.73 22.33
CA ASP A 7 7.80 8.05 22.78
C ASP A 7 8.38 7.07 21.73
N VAL A 8 7.84 7.03 20.51
CA VAL A 8 8.29 6.09 19.47
C VAL A 8 9.09 6.83 18.41
N ASP A 9 10.37 6.52 18.29
CA ASP A 9 11.26 7.01 17.24
C ASP A 9 11.21 6.06 16.04
N LEU A 10 10.30 6.37 15.09
CA LEU A 10 10.01 5.52 13.94
C LEU A 10 11.11 5.59 12.88
N SER A 11 11.65 4.45 12.53
CA SER A 11 12.52 4.26 11.37
C SER A 11 11.97 3.20 10.41
N LEU A 12 12.29 3.35 9.12
CA LEU A 12 12.01 2.35 8.10
C LEU A 12 13.32 1.67 7.71
N GLU A 13 13.36 0.36 7.84
CA GLU A 13 14.46 -0.47 7.39
C GLU A 13 14.02 -1.26 6.14
N LEU A 14 14.72 -1.03 5.04
CA LEU A 14 14.46 -1.76 3.80
C LEU A 14 14.87 -3.23 3.99
N VAL A 15 13.95 -4.14 3.72
CA VAL A 15 14.18 -5.58 3.88
C VAL A 15 15.11 -6.07 2.76
N ASP A 16 16.26 -6.60 3.16
CA ASP A 16 17.21 -7.28 2.30
C ASP A 16 16.91 -8.78 2.17
N LYS A 17 17.78 -9.51 1.50
CA LYS A 17 17.64 -10.97 1.34
C LYS A 17 17.66 -11.72 2.67
N GLY A 18 18.44 -11.25 3.64
CA GLY A 18 18.54 -11.86 4.97
C GLY A 18 17.26 -11.70 5.81
N GLY A 19 16.62 -10.54 5.73
CA GLY A 19 15.39 -10.24 6.46
C GLY A 19 14.11 -10.80 5.83
N LEU A 20 14.18 -11.26 4.57
CA LEU A 20 13.00 -11.62 3.80
C LEU A 20 12.19 -12.80 4.42
N LYS A 21 12.87 -13.79 4.94
CA LYS A 21 12.24 -14.95 5.59
C LYS A 21 11.43 -14.50 6.82
N LEU A 22 12.01 -13.67 7.65
CA LEU A 22 11.37 -13.14 8.85
C LEU A 22 10.17 -12.27 8.50
N TRP A 23 10.31 -11.39 7.49
CA TRP A 23 9.21 -10.55 7.02
C TRP A 23 8.03 -11.39 6.52
N ASN A 24 8.28 -12.41 5.69
CA ASN A 24 7.25 -13.30 5.18
C ASN A 24 6.56 -14.08 6.30
N GLU A 25 7.30 -14.56 7.30
CA GLU A 25 6.75 -15.28 8.45
C GLU A 25 5.82 -14.41 9.29
N PHE A 26 6.19 -13.15 9.56
CA PHE A 26 5.30 -12.23 10.27
C PHE A 26 4.01 -11.96 9.49
N ILE A 27 4.11 -11.73 8.19
CA ILE A 27 2.93 -11.51 7.35
C ILE A 27 2.05 -12.76 7.32
N ASP A 28 2.61 -13.94 7.19
CA ASP A 28 1.85 -15.19 7.15
C ASP A 28 1.10 -15.44 8.46
N ARG A 29 1.74 -15.18 9.59
CA ARG A 29 1.16 -15.44 10.92
C ARG A 29 0.13 -14.39 11.37
N TYR A 30 0.36 -13.12 11.04
CA TYR A 30 -0.38 -12.03 11.69
C TYR A 30 -1.19 -11.15 10.75
N HIS A 31 -0.96 -11.23 9.43
CA HIS A 31 -1.77 -10.49 8.48
C HIS A 31 -2.91 -11.34 7.93
N TYR A 32 -4.13 -10.80 7.91
CA TYR A 32 -5.36 -11.54 7.54
C TYR A 32 -5.33 -12.15 6.12
N LEU A 33 -4.55 -11.60 5.19
CA LEU A 33 -4.34 -12.15 3.84
C LEU A 33 -3.24 -13.21 3.79
N GLY A 34 -2.48 -13.39 4.87
CA GLY A 34 -1.30 -14.24 4.87
C GLY A 34 -0.22 -13.81 3.88
N TYR A 35 0.79 -14.66 3.73
CA TYR A 35 1.85 -14.48 2.74
C TYR A 35 1.50 -15.18 1.44
N ASN A 36 1.47 -14.41 0.36
CA ASN A 36 1.40 -14.91 -1.00
C ASN A 36 2.45 -14.20 -1.85
N PRO A 37 3.23 -14.91 -2.67
CA PRO A 37 4.14 -14.30 -3.62
C PRO A 37 3.37 -13.38 -4.56
N LEU A 38 3.89 -12.16 -4.75
CA LEU A 38 3.33 -11.20 -5.68
C LEU A 38 4.27 -11.08 -6.88
N PRO A 39 3.75 -11.02 -8.11
CA PRO A 39 4.58 -10.81 -9.29
C PRO A 39 5.04 -9.36 -9.44
N GLY A 40 6.15 -9.16 -10.14
CA GLY A 40 6.64 -7.85 -10.52
C GLY A 40 7.43 -7.13 -9.44
N ALA A 41 7.49 -5.81 -9.57
CA ALA A 41 8.25 -4.95 -8.66
C ALA A 41 7.68 -4.98 -7.24
N GLN A 42 8.55 -5.13 -6.26
CA GLN A 42 8.19 -5.23 -4.85
C GLN A 42 9.20 -4.54 -3.95
N MET A 43 8.72 -3.99 -2.84
CA MET A 43 9.55 -3.40 -1.80
C MET A 43 8.93 -3.65 -0.43
N ARG A 44 9.74 -4.01 0.54
CA ARG A 44 9.30 -4.38 1.88
C ARG A 44 10.10 -3.61 2.91
N TYR A 45 9.44 -3.21 3.99
CA TYR A 45 10.07 -2.54 5.12
C TYR A 45 9.70 -3.21 6.43
N PHE A 46 10.67 -3.28 7.33
CA PHE A 46 10.42 -3.31 8.76
C PHE A 46 10.27 -1.88 9.27
N VAL A 47 9.27 -1.65 10.09
CA VAL A 47 9.12 -0.41 10.84
C VAL A 47 9.61 -0.64 12.24
N LYS A 48 10.60 0.11 12.65
CA LYS A 48 11.30 -0.10 13.92
C LYS A 48 11.25 1.14 14.83
N ASP A 49 11.34 0.86 16.13
CA ASP A 49 11.75 1.79 17.16
C ASP A 49 13.05 1.23 17.74
N GLN A 50 14.17 1.85 17.42
CA GLN A 50 15.51 1.27 17.66
C GLN A 50 15.63 -0.13 16.99
N ASP A 51 15.86 -1.18 17.79
CA ASP A 51 15.99 -2.56 17.30
C ASP A 51 14.66 -3.34 17.30
N GLU A 52 13.59 -2.76 17.86
CA GLU A 52 12.29 -3.42 18.00
C GLU A 52 11.44 -3.25 16.73
N ILE A 53 11.00 -4.36 16.13
CA ILE A 53 10.06 -4.35 15.01
C ILE A 53 8.65 -4.06 15.54
N LEU A 54 8.03 -2.99 15.06
CA LEU A 54 6.68 -2.57 15.44
C LEU A 54 5.63 -2.91 14.37
N ALA A 55 6.03 -2.81 13.10
CA ALA A 55 5.13 -3.01 11.99
C ALA A 55 5.89 -3.46 10.73
N LEU A 56 5.12 -3.91 9.73
CA LEU A 56 5.62 -4.33 8.43
C LEU A 56 4.84 -3.63 7.32
N LEU A 57 5.55 -3.21 6.29
CA LEU A 57 4.98 -2.64 5.07
C LEU A 57 5.43 -3.43 3.86
N GLY A 58 4.49 -3.70 2.95
CA GLY A 58 4.77 -4.27 1.64
C GLY A 58 4.17 -3.40 0.55
N PHE A 59 4.98 -3.12 -0.46
CA PHE A 59 4.59 -2.41 -1.67
C PHE A 59 4.84 -3.30 -2.89
N SER A 60 3.96 -3.22 -3.87
CA SER A 60 4.01 -4.03 -5.09
C SER A 60 3.55 -3.25 -6.31
N ALA A 61 3.69 -3.86 -7.49
CA ALA A 61 3.10 -3.31 -8.71
C ALA A 61 1.59 -3.09 -8.54
N ALA A 62 1.07 -2.02 -9.16
CA ALA A 62 -0.34 -1.65 -9.11
C ALA A 62 -1.25 -2.71 -9.74
N ALA A 63 -2.51 -2.74 -9.32
CA ALA A 63 -3.54 -3.53 -9.98
C ALA A 63 -3.70 -3.08 -11.44
N TRP A 64 -3.81 -4.05 -12.37
CA TRP A 64 -3.90 -3.74 -13.81
C TRP A 64 -5.03 -2.78 -14.15
N LYS A 65 -6.21 -3.03 -13.59
CA LYS A 65 -7.41 -2.22 -13.84
C LYS A 65 -8.23 -2.10 -12.56
N THR A 66 -8.58 -0.88 -12.21
CA THR A 66 -9.41 -0.58 -11.03
C THR A 66 -10.27 0.64 -11.36
N ALA A 67 -11.58 0.44 -11.54
CA ALA A 67 -12.46 1.50 -12.00
C ALA A 67 -12.42 2.78 -11.15
N PRO A 68 -12.47 2.74 -9.81
CA PRO A 68 -12.40 3.95 -8.98
C PRO A 68 -11.08 4.73 -9.17
N ARG A 69 -9.93 4.04 -9.16
CA ARG A 69 -8.62 4.68 -9.38
C ARG A 69 -8.52 5.24 -10.78
N ASP A 70 -8.90 4.47 -11.79
CA ASP A 70 -8.77 4.84 -13.20
C ASP A 70 -9.64 6.08 -13.50
N SER A 71 -10.85 6.12 -12.96
CA SER A 71 -11.74 7.29 -13.04
C SER A 71 -11.17 8.50 -12.30
N PHE A 72 -10.61 8.31 -11.11
CA PHE A 72 -9.99 9.38 -10.33
C PHE A 72 -8.79 10.01 -11.05
N ILE A 73 -7.95 9.20 -11.71
CA ILE A 73 -6.82 9.69 -12.51
C ILE A 73 -7.33 10.34 -13.80
N GLY A 74 -8.39 9.81 -14.42
CA GLY A 74 -8.95 10.30 -15.68
C GLY A 74 -8.16 9.85 -16.90
N TRP A 75 -7.48 8.70 -16.86
CA TRP A 75 -6.74 8.15 -18.00
C TRP A 75 -7.55 7.13 -18.80
N ASP A 76 -7.23 7.00 -20.08
CA ASP A 76 -7.73 5.95 -20.93
C ASP A 76 -6.89 4.65 -20.80
N ALA A 77 -7.30 3.60 -21.51
CA ALA A 77 -6.63 2.31 -21.48
C ALA A 77 -5.18 2.35 -22.00
N GLN A 78 -4.91 3.20 -22.98
CA GLN A 78 -3.57 3.34 -23.57
C GLN A 78 -2.62 4.05 -22.60
N ARG A 79 -3.04 5.17 -22.02
CA ARG A 79 -2.28 5.91 -21.00
C ARG A 79 -2.03 5.08 -19.76
N ARG A 80 -3.05 4.33 -19.31
CA ARG A 80 -2.88 3.36 -18.22
C ARG A 80 -1.80 2.34 -18.56
N LYS A 81 -1.84 1.71 -19.73
CA LYS A 81 -0.83 0.73 -20.14
C LYS A 81 0.59 1.31 -20.13
N GLN A 82 0.74 2.57 -20.56
CA GLN A 82 2.05 3.24 -20.61
C GLN A 82 2.57 3.67 -19.24
N ASN A 83 1.68 4.09 -18.32
CA ASN A 83 2.05 4.78 -17.09
C ASN A 83 1.72 4.04 -15.79
N LEU A 84 1.15 2.82 -15.86
CA LEU A 84 0.73 2.06 -14.68
C LEU A 84 1.90 1.78 -13.72
N HIS A 85 3.11 1.64 -14.21
CA HIS A 85 4.31 1.43 -13.40
C HIS A 85 4.61 2.59 -12.44
N LEU A 86 4.10 3.79 -12.72
CA LEU A 86 4.21 4.97 -11.85
C LEU A 86 3.23 4.94 -10.66
N VAL A 87 2.33 3.96 -10.62
CA VAL A 87 1.44 3.69 -9.49
C VAL A 87 1.94 2.48 -8.73
N VAL A 88 2.04 2.59 -7.42
CA VAL A 88 2.52 1.52 -6.54
C VAL A 88 1.44 1.19 -5.52
N ASN A 89 1.21 -0.10 -5.30
CA ASN A 89 0.21 -0.61 -4.38
C ASN A 89 0.82 -0.89 -3.00
N ASN A 90 0.26 -0.30 -1.94
CA ASN A 90 0.51 -0.77 -0.58
C ASN A 90 -0.27 -2.08 -0.37
N SER A 91 0.38 -3.20 -0.65
CA SER A 91 -0.23 -4.54 -0.70
C SER A 91 -0.30 -5.21 0.67
N ARG A 92 0.56 -4.82 1.61
CA ARG A 92 0.58 -5.30 2.99
C ARG A 92 0.90 -4.16 3.94
N PHE A 93 0.11 -4.05 4.99
CA PHE A 93 0.37 -3.21 6.13
C PHE A 93 -0.08 -3.93 7.40
N LEU A 94 0.85 -4.19 8.28
CA LEU A 94 0.65 -4.90 9.52
C LEU A 94 1.32 -4.16 10.67
N VAL A 95 0.54 -3.65 11.62
CA VAL A 95 1.04 -3.29 12.96
C VAL A 95 0.97 -4.56 13.78
N LEU A 96 2.07 -4.93 14.44
CA LEU A 96 2.13 -6.19 15.18
C LEU A 96 1.12 -6.19 16.35
N PRO A 97 0.44 -7.32 16.64
CA PRO A 97 -0.71 -7.36 17.56
C PRO A 97 -0.42 -6.89 18.99
N TRP A 98 0.83 -7.02 19.41
CA TRP A 98 1.28 -6.59 20.74
C TRP A 98 1.73 -5.14 20.83
N VAL A 99 1.71 -4.41 19.72
CA VAL A 99 2.12 -3.01 19.67
C VAL A 99 0.88 -2.12 19.78
N GLN A 100 0.85 -1.29 20.81
CA GLN A 100 -0.23 -0.34 21.05
C GLN A 100 0.37 1.07 21.19
N SER A 101 0.12 1.91 20.19
CA SER A 101 0.50 3.32 20.23
C SER A 101 -0.50 4.14 19.42
N LYS A 102 -0.93 5.26 19.98
CA LYS A 102 -1.89 6.16 19.33
C LYS A 102 -1.30 6.74 18.04
N ASN A 103 -2.10 6.76 16.98
CA ASN A 103 -1.74 7.29 15.67
C ASN A 103 -0.52 6.62 15.00
N LEU A 104 -0.08 5.47 15.50
CA LEU A 104 1.09 4.78 14.98
C LEU A 104 0.94 4.47 13.49
N ALA A 105 -0.18 3.88 13.09
CA ALA A 105 -0.42 3.47 11.71
C ALA A 105 -0.37 4.66 10.72
N SER A 106 -1.00 5.78 11.04
CA SER A 106 -0.98 6.98 10.18
C SER A 106 0.41 7.62 10.11
N ARG A 107 1.18 7.62 11.21
CA ARG A 107 2.57 8.09 11.25
C ARG A 107 3.46 7.21 10.36
N ILE A 108 3.29 5.90 10.42
CA ILE A 108 4.02 4.93 9.57
C ILE A 108 3.72 5.18 8.09
N LEU A 109 2.45 5.34 7.71
CA LEU A 109 2.05 5.62 6.33
C LEU A 109 2.63 6.95 5.82
N ALA A 110 2.65 7.99 6.65
CA ALA A 110 3.24 9.28 6.30
C ALA A 110 4.76 9.16 6.08
N LEU A 111 5.46 8.41 6.93
CA LEU A 111 6.89 8.15 6.78
C LEU A 111 7.20 7.34 5.51
N ALA A 112 6.39 6.30 5.24
CA ALA A 112 6.53 5.49 4.03
C ALA A 112 6.32 6.30 2.75
N GLY A 113 5.31 7.17 2.71
CA GLY A 113 5.07 8.06 1.57
C GLY A 113 6.23 9.01 1.25
N LYS A 114 6.99 9.41 2.25
CA LYS A 114 8.21 10.22 2.07
C LYS A 114 9.40 9.38 1.59
N ARG A 115 9.56 8.18 2.11
CA ARG A 115 10.74 7.33 1.87
C ARG A 115 10.66 6.53 0.58
N LEU A 116 9.53 5.89 0.31
CA LEU A 116 9.33 4.96 -0.80
C LEU A 116 9.75 5.49 -2.17
N PRO A 117 9.45 6.74 -2.58
CA PRO A 117 9.79 7.19 -3.92
C PRO A 117 11.29 7.15 -4.24
N SER A 118 12.15 7.44 -3.27
CA SER A 118 13.60 7.38 -3.43
C SER A 118 14.09 5.95 -3.50
N ASP A 119 13.69 5.11 -2.55
CA ASP A 119 14.11 3.71 -2.51
C ASP A 119 13.63 2.93 -3.75
N TRP A 120 12.43 3.26 -4.24
CA TRP A 120 11.89 2.68 -5.47
C TRP A 120 12.69 3.09 -6.70
N GLN A 121 13.04 4.37 -6.79
CA GLN A 121 13.88 4.89 -7.87
C GLN A 121 15.28 4.27 -7.87
N ASP A 122 15.88 4.10 -6.70
CA ASP A 122 17.21 3.47 -6.55
C ASP A 122 17.19 2.00 -7.02
N ARG A 123 16.09 1.29 -6.77
CA ARG A 123 15.97 -0.14 -7.12
C ARG A 123 15.52 -0.37 -8.56
N TYR A 124 14.53 0.42 -9.03
CA TYR A 124 13.83 0.15 -10.30
C TYR A 124 14.06 1.20 -11.39
N HIS A 125 14.82 2.27 -11.09
CA HIS A 125 15.22 3.34 -12.02
C HIS A 125 14.07 4.20 -12.56
N TYR A 126 12.93 4.24 -11.85
CA TYR A 126 11.85 5.18 -12.06
C TYR A 126 11.19 5.58 -10.73
N ARG A 127 10.60 6.75 -10.69
CA ARG A 127 10.02 7.32 -9.48
C ARG A 127 8.49 7.22 -9.51
N PRO A 128 7.83 6.54 -8.58
CA PRO A 128 6.38 6.48 -8.52
C PRO A 128 5.80 7.84 -8.17
N VAL A 129 4.58 8.12 -8.67
CA VAL A 129 3.89 9.40 -8.47
C VAL A 129 2.56 9.26 -7.72
N LEU A 130 2.06 8.04 -7.56
CA LEU A 130 0.83 7.74 -6.85
C LEU A 130 0.95 6.41 -6.10
N LEU A 131 0.45 6.37 -4.87
CA LEU A 131 0.19 5.12 -4.16
C LEU A 131 -1.28 4.75 -4.27
N GLU A 132 -1.58 3.45 -4.27
CA GLU A 132 -2.93 2.90 -4.09
C GLU A 132 -2.95 1.87 -2.97
N THR A 133 -4.11 1.60 -2.41
CA THR A 133 -4.37 0.47 -1.52
C THR A 133 -5.82 0.03 -1.59
N PHE A 134 -6.08 -1.22 -1.21
CA PHE A 134 -7.39 -1.84 -1.20
C PHE A 134 -7.71 -2.32 0.21
N VAL A 135 -8.72 -1.72 0.84
CA VAL A 135 -9.14 -2.01 2.21
C VAL A 135 -10.44 -2.80 2.18
N GLU A 136 -10.44 -4.01 2.72
CA GLU A 136 -11.62 -4.87 2.80
C GLU A 136 -12.64 -4.27 3.78
N LYS A 137 -13.79 -3.83 3.28
CA LYS A 137 -14.78 -3.05 4.02
C LYS A 137 -15.45 -3.82 5.16
N GLU A 138 -15.57 -5.12 5.04
CA GLU A 138 -16.15 -5.96 6.09
C GLU A 138 -15.23 -6.09 7.31
N ARG A 139 -13.93 -5.80 7.15
CA ARG A 139 -12.91 -5.95 8.20
C ARG A 139 -12.37 -4.63 8.72
N PHE A 140 -12.28 -3.61 7.87
CA PHE A 140 -11.58 -2.37 8.20
C PHE A 140 -12.30 -1.14 7.62
N GLU A 141 -12.26 -0.05 8.36
CA GLU A 141 -12.84 1.24 7.94
C GLU A 141 -11.85 2.12 7.15
N GLY A 142 -10.57 1.74 7.09
CA GLY A 142 -9.53 2.55 6.43
C GLY A 142 -9.12 3.81 7.22
N THR A 143 -9.41 3.86 8.51
CA THR A 143 -9.18 5.04 9.38
C THR A 143 -7.73 5.53 9.35
N CYS A 144 -6.75 4.61 9.34
CA CYS A 144 -5.33 4.99 9.29
C CYS A 144 -4.94 5.65 7.96
N TYR A 145 -5.53 5.23 6.84
CA TYR A 145 -5.31 5.85 5.53
C TYR A 145 -5.91 7.25 5.49
N LYS A 146 -7.16 7.41 5.96
CA LYS A 146 -7.79 8.72 6.08
C LYS A 146 -6.96 9.67 6.97
N ALA A 147 -6.50 9.19 8.12
CA ALA A 147 -5.66 9.96 9.04
C ALA A 147 -4.28 10.31 8.46
N ALA A 148 -3.77 9.54 7.50
CA ALA A 148 -2.54 9.81 6.75
C ALA A 148 -2.76 10.62 5.45
N ASN A 149 -3.93 11.25 5.30
CA ASN A 149 -4.32 12.07 4.15
C ASN A 149 -4.42 11.32 2.81
N TRP A 150 -4.68 10.02 2.86
CA TRP A 150 -5.06 9.28 1.66
C TRP A 150 -6.48 9.65 1.25
N ILE A 151 -6.76 9.57 -0.04
CA ILE A 151 -8.02 9.96 -0.66
C ILE A 151 -8.83 8.69 -0.97
N TYR A 152 -10.03 8.59 -0.43
CA TYR A 152 -10.98 7.56 -0.83
C TYR A 152 -11.54 7.88 -2.22
N VAL A 153 -11.47 6.92 -3.15
CA VAL A 153 -11.88 7.13 -4.55
C VAL A 153 -13.03 6.23 -5.00
N GLY A 154 -13.50 5.34 -4.15
CA GLY A 154 -14.63 4.46 -4.43
C GLY A 154 -14.40 3.01 -4.04
N ASP A 155 -15.35 2.15 -4.33
CA ASP A 155 -15.33 0.73 -3.99
C ASP A 155 -15.11 -0.14 -5.22
N THR A 156 -14.44 -1.28 -5.04
CA THR A 156 -14.39 -2.34 -6.05
C THR A 156 -15.77 -3.00 -6.18
N GLN A 157 -16.03 -3.62 -7.35
CA GLN A 157 -17.34 -4.22 -7.62
C GLN A 157 -17.55 -5.59 -6.97
N GLY A 158 -16.59 -6.10 -6.18
CA GLY A 158 -16.70 -7.43 -5.56
C GLY A 158 -16.68 -8.59 -6.56
N ARG A 159 -16.11 -8.38 -7.75
CA ARG A 159 -16.01 -9.39 -8.81
C ARG A 159 -14.57 -9.88 -8.94
N GLY A 160 -14.37 -11.19 -8.90
CA GLY A 160 -13.08 -11.82 -9.18
C GLY A 160 -12.67 -11.61 -10.65
N LYS A 161 -11.36 -11.52 -10.91
CA LYS A 161 -10.78 -11.28 -12.25
C LYS A 161 -11.17 -12.34 -13.30
N LEU A 162 -11.57 -13.54 -12.84
CA LEU A 162 -11.89 -14.71 -13.66
C LEU A 162 -13.34 -15.21 -13.47
N ASP A 163 -14.17 -14.47 -12.73
CA ASP A 163 -15.54 -14.88 -12.44
C ASP A 163 -16.50 -14.42 -13.55
N ILE A 164 -16.54 -15.20 -14.62
CA ILE A 164 -17.48 -15.01 -15.74
C ILE A 164 -18.92 -15.42 -15.34
N ARG A 165 -19.07 -16.24 -14.30
CA ARG A 165 -20.35 -16.83 -13.90
C ARG A 165 -20.99 -16.21 -12.65
N HIS A 166 -20.37 -15.19 -12.04
CA HIS A 166 -20.85 -14.53 -10.80
C HIS A 166 -21.01 -15.44 -9.57
N GLU A 167 -20.30 -16.58 -9.54
CA GLU A 167 -20.45 -17.61 -8.50
C GLU A 167 -19.58 -17.37 -7.27
N HIS A 168 -18.52 -16.56 -7.37
CA HIS A 168 -17.60 -16.28 -6.25
C HIS A 168 -17.63 -14.80 -5.89
N LYS A 169 -18.31 -14.45 -4.80
CA LYS A 169 -18.28 -13.09 -4.23
C LYS A 169 -16.89 -12.80 -3.67
N VAL A 170 -16.13 -11.99 -4.36
CA VAL A 170 -14.90 -11.39 -3.81
C VAL A 170 -15.31 -10.23 -2.90
N PRO A 171 -14.70 -10.07 -1.71
CA PRO A 171 -15.04 -8.97 -0.82
C PRO A 171 -14.94 -7.61 -1.51
N VAL A 172 -15.90 -6.73 -1.24
CA VAL A 172 -15.85 -5.33 -1.68
C VAL A 172 -14.74 -4.62 -0.92
N LYS A 173 -13.88 -3.91 -1.64
CA LYS A 173 -12.75 -3.18 -1.07
C LYS A 173 -12.88 -1.70 -1.36
N ALA A 174 -12.67 -0.89 -0.33
CA ALA A 174 -12.49 0.54 -0.48
C ALA A 174 -11.13 0.81 -1.12
N VAL A 175 -11.10 1.62 -2.16
CA VAL A 175 -9.88 2.02 -2.86
C VAL A 175 -9.45 3.39 -2.35
N TRP A 176 -8.23 3.46 -1.87
CA TRP A 176 -7.60 4.68 -1.39
C TRP A 176 -6.36 4.97 -2.21
N VAL A 177 -6.09 6.24 -2.47
CA VAL A 177 -4.89 6.68 -3.19
C VAL A 177 -4.17 7.79 -2.42
N TYR A 178 -2.86 7.89 -2.63
CA TYR A 178 -2.03 8.94 -2.04
C TYR A 178 -1.09 9.52 -3.11
N PRO A 179 -1.27 10.79 -3.51
CA PRO A 179 -0.38 11.47 -4.43
C PRO A 179 1.02 11.66 -3.83
N LEU A 180 2.03 11.15 -4.51
CA LEU A 180 3.45 11.34 -4.16
C LEU A 180 4.05 12.58 -4.86
N HIS A 181 3.36 13.08 -5.89
CA HIS A 181 3.78 14.24 -6.66
C HIS A 181 2.58 15.14 -6.96
N ARG A 182 2.73 16.46 -6.82
CA ARG A 182 1.62 17.42 -7.02
C ARG A 182 1.00 17.37 -8.43
N ARG A 183 1.80 17.02 -9.44
CA ARG A 183 1.37 16.89 -10.85
C ARG A 183 1.12 15.42 -11.24
N TYR A 184 0.71 14.57 -10.31
CA TYR A 184 0.54 13.15 -10.56
C TYR A 184 -0.41 12.85 -11.72
N ARG A 185 -1.50 13.62 -11.90
CA ARG A 185 -2.43 13.41 -13.02
C ARG A 185 -1.78 13.68 -14.35
N ASP A 186 -1.06 14.78 -14.50
CA ASP A 186 -0.36 15.11 -15.74
C ASP A 186 0.68 14.03 -16.08
N LEU A 187 1.44 13.58 -15.08
CA LEU A 187 2.46 12.54 -15.24
C LEU A 187 1.87 11.18 -15.59
N LEU A 188 0.66 10.87 -15.10
CA LEU A 188 -0.07 9.65 -15.43
C LEU A 188 -0.86 9.77 -16.74
N GLY A 189 -0.90 10.96 -17.36
CA GLY A 189 -1.65 11.21 -18.58
C GLY A 189 -3.15 11.33 -18.37
N GLY A 190 -3.60 11.70 -17.16
CA GLY A 190 -5.00 11.97 -16.85
C GLY A 190 -5.49 13.26 -17.53
N VAL A 191 -6.77 13.27 -17.86
CA VAL A 191 -7.48 14.48 -18.33
C VAL A 191 -8.12 15.14 -17.11
N ARG A 192 -8.07 16.48 -17.05
CA ARG A 192 -8.74 17.27 -16.01
C ARG A 192 -10.23 17.30 -16.21
#